data_bd02501f6638534614acee52b7070750
#
_entry.id   bd02501f6638534614acee52b7070750
#
_cell.length_a   1.000
_cell.length_b   1.000
_cell.length_c   1.000
_cell.angle_alpha   90.00
_cell.angle_beta   90.00
_cell.angle_gamma   90.00
#
_symmetry.space_group_name_H-M   'P 1'
#
loop_
_entity.id
_entity.type
_entity.pdbx_description
1 polymer ?
#
loop_
_entity_poly.entity_id
_entity_poly.type
_entity_poly.pdbx_seq_one_letter_code
_entity_poly.pdbx_strand_id
1 'polypeptide(L)'
;MTGGVAGTGAGGSAGNTGGSGAGGAAGTGGSMAGSGGSGGSAGSGAFMCPTGLTGSPLPTTMQVTRVTGVPSTFGPNATSNLEGPVWINGSLYASHIQEGVTNPPPSRILKITGTMEEEFVPMGGTNGLAVDAMGNIVGARHSTGDIATLNMTSKMFTPIAGMYMTARFNSPNDLAIRRDGNIYFSDPSFQAPSGPPQNQTRVYRVNPAGMVSVVDATLGNPNGVTLSLDENTLYVATSGNVYRYAVMQDGSTGSSMMMNGVPGSDGMVIDCQGNLYLTDGGQRRVVVVSSTGMMIGAISMGFENNASPTNVAFGGTDRKRLFITTRQNAGLYYIDLNHPGMPY
;
A
#
# COMPACT_ATOMS: atom_id res chain seq x y z
N MET A 1 -26.18 4.40 59.47
CA MET A 1 -27.64 4.49 59.31
C MET A 1 -27.94 3.98 57.92
N THR A 2 -28.28 2.71 57.78
CA THR A 2 -29.61 2.17 57.52
C THR A 2 -30.05 2.48 56.12
N GLY A 3 -30.31 1.57 55.25
CA GLY A 3 -30.75 0.22 55.10
C GLY A 3 -31.11 0.02 53.67
N GLY A 4 -30.83 -1.09 52.97
CA GLY A 4 -31.65 -2.28 52.97
C GLY A 4 -32.80 -2.09 51.96
N VAL A 5 -33.02 -2.90 50.95
CA VAL A 5 -33.59 -4.24 50.98
C VAL A 5 -33.67 -4.79 49.54
N ALA A 6 -33.45 -6.06 49.41
CA ALA A 6 -33.55 -6.96 48.26
C ALA A 6 -34.99 -7.15 47.75
N GLY A 7 -35.12 -7.65 46.54
CA GLY A 7 -36.34 -8.16 45.94
C GLY A 7 -36.07 -9.19 44.88
N THR A 8 -36.28 -10.43 45.22
CA THR A 8 -36.21 -11.70 44.50
C THR A 8 -37.48 -12.00 43.70
N GLY A 9 -37.34 -12.86 42.67
CA GLY A 9 -38.44 -13.57 42.01
C GLY A 9 -38.06 -14.00 40.61
N ALA A 10 -37.55 -15.13 40.29
CA ALA A 10 -38.05 -16.51 40.22
C ALA A 10 -39.21 -16.71 39.22
N GLY A 11 -38.95 -17.40 38.10
CA GLY A 11 -39.40 -18.72 37.84
C GLY A 11 -40.14 -18.95 36.55
N GLY A 12 -39.85 -20.10 35.89
CA GLY A 12 -40.71 -20.81 34.95
C GLY A 12 -40.17 -20.90 33.53
N SER A 13 -39.59 -21.90 33.04
CA SER A 13 -39.67 -23.36 32.91
C SER A 13 -40.73 -23.88 31.92
N ALA A 14 -40.25 -24.78 31.09
CA ALA A 14 -40.91 -25.82 30.26
C ALA A 14 -41.41 -25.38 28.88
N GLY A 15 -41.32 -26.13 27.83
CA GLY A 15 -40.82 -27.45 27.49
C GLY A 15 -41.21 -27.80 26.07
N ASN A 16 -40.37 -28.47 25.39
CA ASN A 16 -40.47 -29.81 24.80
C ASN A 16 -41.35 -30.08 23.56
N THR A 17 -40.77 -30.92 22.73
CA THR A 17 -41.15 -31.95 21.74
C THR A 17 -41.08 -31.48 20.30
N GLY A 18 -40.30 -32.09 19.39
CA GLY A 18 -40.03 -33.50 19.12
C GLY A 18 -40.65 -33.85 17.77
N GLY A 19 -39.86 -34.26 16.78
CA GLY A 19 -40.42 -34.75 15.54
C GLY A 19 -39.34 -35.13 14.52
N SER A 20 -38.98 -36.40 14.54
CA SER A 20 -38.13 -37.11 13.59
C SER A 20 -38.90 -37.47 12.31
N GLY A 21 -38.20 -37.50 11.17
CA GLY A 21 -38.74 -38.07 9.93
C GLY A 21 -37.65 -38.27 8.89
N ALA A 22 -37.30 -39.54 8.69
CA ALA A 22 -36.30 -40.02 7.75
C ALA A 22 -36.90 -40.40 6.37
N GLY A 23 -36.04 -40.55 5.36
CA GLY A 23 -36.31 -41.26 4.09
C GLY A 23 -36.07 -40.35 2.88
N GLY A 24 -35.09 -40.56 2.05
CA GLY A 24 -34.73 -41.71 1.27
C GLY A 24 -35.07 -41.52 -0.20
N ALA A 25 -34.12 -41.48 -1.06
CA ALA A 25 -33.99 -42.26 -2.27
C ALA A 25 -33.22 -41.53 -3.40
N ALA A 26 -32.30 -42.28 -4.01
CA ALA A 26 -31.48 -41.96 -5.15
C ALA A 26 -32.30 -41.90 -6.45
N GLY A 27 -31.82 -41.06 -7.41
CA GLY A 27 -32.29 -41.03 -8.76
C GLY A 27 -31.18 -40.63 -9.70
N THR A 28 -30.74 -41.58 -10.52
CA THR A 28 -29.73 -41.47 -11.56
C THR A 28 -30.29 -40.86 -12.86
N GLY A 29 -29.45 -40.09 -13.58
CA GLY A 29 -29.46 -40.08 -15.04
C GLY A 29 -29.85 -38.79 -15.74
N GLY A 30 -29.02 -38.34 -16.67
CA GLY A 30 -29.42 -37.51 -17.77
C GLY A 30 -28.46 -36.37 -18.12
N SER A 31 -27.43 -36.69 -18.92
CA SER A 31 -26.67 -35.70 -19.68
C SER A 31 -27.53 -35.11 -20.80
N MET A 32 -27.59 -33.76 -20.87
CA MET A 32 -27.90 -33.03 -22.08
C MET A 32 -26.99 -31.79 -22.20
N ALA A 33 -26.23 -31.76 -23.29
CA ALA A 33 -25.51 -30.59 -23.73
C ALA A 33 -26.49 -29.51 -24.18
N GLY A 34 -26.30 -28.30 -23.66
CA GLY A 34 -26.98 -27.09 -24.09
C GLY A 34 -26.00 -25.93 -24.19
N SER A 35 -25.56 -25.62 -25.42
CA SER A 35 -24.85 -24.38 -25.73
C SER A 35 -25.81 -23.20 -25.57
N GLY A 36 -25.50 -22.31 -24.66
CA GLY A 36 -26.19 -21.03 -24.51
C GLY A 36 -25.22 -20.01 -23.94
N GLY A 37 -24.70 -19.15 -24.82
CA GLY A 37 -23.93 -18.02 -24.42
C GLY A 37 -24.77 -17.04 -23.58
N SER A 38 -24.39 -16.82 -22.37
CA SER A 38 -24.87 -15.72 -21.55
C SER A 38 -23.67 -14.89 -21.17
N GLY A 39 -23.74 -13.59 -21.54
CA GLY A 39 -22.80 -12.59 -21.07
C GLY A 39 -22.74 -12.59 -19.55
N GLY A 40 -21.71 -13.23 -19.02
CA GLY A 40 -21.38 -13.15 -17.61
C GLY A 40 -20.93 -11.72 -17.29
N SER A 41 -21.73 -11.04 -16.46
CA SER A 41 -21.20 -9.92 -15.70
C SER A 41 -19.92 -10.38 -15.01
N ALA A 42 -18.80 -9.76 -15.36
CA ALA A 42 -17.54 -10.00 -14.68
C ALA A 42 -17.72 -9.59 -13.20
N GLY A 43 -18.00 -10.59 -12.37
CA GLY A 43 -17.80 -10.45 -10.94
C GLY A 43 -16.32 -10.11 -10.74
N SER A 44 -16.06 -9.05 -9.98
CA SER A 44 -14.73 -8.63 -9.58
C SER A 44 -14.13 -9.69 -8.64
N GLY A 45 -13.72 -10.83 -9.22
CA GLY A 45 -12.85 -11.77 -8.50
C GLY A 45 -11.58 -11.03 -8.14
N ALA A 46 -11.25 -10.93 -6.85
CA ALA A 46 -10.00 -10.36 -6.40
C ALA A 46 -8.86 -11.06 -7.15
N PHE A 47 -7.94 -10.27 -7.71
CA PHE A 47 -6.77 -10.81 -8.39
C PHE A 47 -5.99 -11.71 -7.41
N MET A 48 -5.66 -12.88 -7.83
CA MET A 48 -4.83 -13.82 -7.07
C MET A 48 -3.53 -14.07 -7.81
N CYS A 49 -2.43 -14.13 -7.05
CA CYS A 49 -1.15 -14.49 -7.63
C CYS A 49 -1.19 -15.88 -8.27
N PRO A 50 -0.76 -16.01 -9.53
CA PRO A 50 -0.61 -17.31 -10.18
C PRO A 50 0.41 -18.17 -9.42
N THR A 51 0.13 -19.47 -9.35
CA THR A 51 1.08 -20.43 -8.81
C THR A 51 2.08 -20.87 -9.88
N GLY A 52 3.29 -21.28 -9.46
CA GLY A 52 4.28 -21.86 -10.37
C GLY A 52 4.94 -20.86 -11.33
N LEU A 53 4.98 -19.58 -10.99
CA LEU A 53 5.73 -18.60 -11.77
C LEU A 53 7.21 -19.00 -11.86
N THR A 54 7.76 -19.01 -13.08
CA THR A 54 9.15 -19.37 -13.38
C THR A 54 9.77 -18.36 -14.34
N GLY A 55 11.10 -18.36 -14.42
CA GLY A 55 11.85 -17.46 -15.29
C GLY A 55 12.08 -16.07 -14.70
N SER A 56 12.63 -15.19 -15.52
CA SER A 56 12.92 -13.80 -15.11
C SER A 56 11.65 -12.98 -15.02
N PRO A 57 11.45 -12.19 -13.95
CA PRO A 57 10.34 -11.22 -13.89
C PRO A 57 10.53 -10.08 -14.89
N LEU A 58 11.78 -9.83 -15.31
CA LEU A 58 12.13 -8.76 -16.24
C LEU A 58 12.01 -9.23 -17.70
N PRO A 59 11.45 -8.42 -18.60
CA PRO A 59 11.42 -8.72 -20.02
C PRO A 59 12.81 -8.61 -20.64
N THR A 60 13.00 -9.24 -21.80
CA THR A 60 14.27 -9.16 -22.54
C THR A 60 14.55 -7.76 -23.08
N THR A 61 13.51 -7.00 -23.42
CA THR A 61 13.60 -5.60 -23.83
C THR A 61 12.98 -4.72 -22.76
N MET A 62 13.79 -3.94 -22.06
CA MET A 62 13.34 -3.04 -21.02
C MET A 62 13.08 -1.65 -21.61
N GLN A 63 11.83 -1.38 -21.97
CA GLN A 63 11.43 -0.08 -22.48
C GLN A 63 10.48 0.57 -21.47
N VAL A 64 10.99 1.59 -20.78
CA VAL A 64 10.19 2.44 -19.90
C VAL A 64 9.48 3.48 -20.76
N THR A 65 8.17 3.59 -20.60
CA THR A 65 7.32 4.53 -21.35
C THR A 65 6.79 5.62 -20.41
N ARG A 66 6.92 6.88 -20.79
CA ARG A 66 6.33 8.00 -20.06
C ARG A 66 4.86 8.15 -20.44
N VAL A 67 4.00 8.37 -19.44
CA VAL A 67 2.61 8.79 -19.64
C VAL A 67 2.61 10.28 -19.95
N THR A 68 2.38 10.63 -21.21
CA THR A 68 2.45 12.03 -21.67
C THR A 68 1.32 12.87 -21.07
N GLY A 69 1.67 14.08 -20.61
CA GLY A 69 0.72 15.04 -20.04
C GLY A 69 0.33 14.77 -18.59
N VAL A 70 0.93 13.78 -17.95
CA VAL A 70 0.68 13.42 -16.53
C VAL A 70 1.98 13.52 -15.74
N PRO A 71 1.97 14.17 -14.57
CA PRO A 71 0.89 14.99 -14.04
C PRO A 71 0.82 16.36 -14.70
N SER A 72 -0.34 17.00 -14.61
CA SER A 72 -0.50 18.42 -14.92
C SER A 72 0.26 19.26 -13.88
N THR A 73 0.66 20.47 -14.25
CA THR A 73 1.37 21.37 -13.33
C THR A 73 0.59 21.57 -12.03
N PHE A 74 1.31 21.50 -10.90
CA PHE A 74 0.75 21.77 -9.58
C PHE A 74 1.39 23.02 -8.99
N GLY A 75 0.70 24.14 -9.17
CA GLY A 75 1.14 25.46 -8.73
C GLY A 75 2.24 26.10 -9.60
N PRO A 76 2.50 27.38 -9.45
CA PRO A 76 3.52 28.10 -10.19
C PRO A 76 4.92 27.84 -9.58
N ASN A 77 5.91 27.57 -10.42
CA ASN A 77 7.34 27.57 -10.08
C ASN A 77 7.81 26.59 -9.00
N ALA A 78 7.05 25.55 -8.68
CA ALA A 78 7.48 24.58 -7.68
C ALA A 78 7.97 23.30 -8.33
N THR A 79 9.00 22.73 -7.76
CA THR A 79 9.32 21.32 -8.00
C THR A 79 8.19 20.48 -7.44
N SER A 80 7.81 19.44 -8.14
CA SER A 80 6.76 18.54 -7.67
C SER A 80 7.22 17.10 -7.76
N ASN A 81 6.66 16.27 -6.88
CA ASN A 81 6.89 14.83 -6.81
C ASN A 81 5.56 14.11 -6.97
N LEU A 82 5.56 13.03 -7.75
CA LEU A 82 4.52 12.00 -7.64
C LEU A 82 4.97 10.94 -6.65
N GLU A 83 4.03 10.47 -5.81
CA GLU A 83 4.29 9.52 -4.72
C GLU A 83 3.14 8.54 -4.53
N GLY A 84 3.43 7.46 -3.81
CA GLY A 84 2.45 6.51 -3.27
C GLY A 84 1.43 5.99 -4.29
N PRO A 85 1.84 5.48 -5.46
CA PRO A 85 0.89 5.02 -6.46
C PRO A 85 0.15 3.77 -5.99
N VAL A 86 -1.16 3.70 -6.25
CA VAL A 86 -2.00 2.51 -6.06
C VAL A 86 -2.95 2.32 -7.23
N TRP A 87 -3.21 1.07 -7.60
CA TRP A 87 -4.10 0.73 -8.71
C TRP A 87 -5.44 0.20 -8.22
N ILE A 88 -6.52 0.90 -8.53
CA ILE A 88 -7.89 0.54 -8.12
C ILE A 88 -8.81 0.61 -9.33
N ASN A 89 -9.51 -0.47 -9.63
CA ASN A 89 -10.62 -0.51 -10.61
C ASN A 89 -10.30 0.17 -11.95
N GLY A 90 -9.15 -0.13 -12.53
CA GLY A 90 -8.76 0.37 -13.85
C GLY A 90 -8.11 1.76 -13.86
N SER A 91 -7.87 2.36 -12.70
CA SER A 91 -7.22 3.66 -12.56
C SER A 91 -6.05 3.60 -11.57
N LEU A 92 -5.02 4.40 -11.83
CA LEU A 92 -3.94 4.67 -10.89
C LEU A 92 -4.31 5.90 -10.05
N TYR A 93 -4.10 5.80 -8.74
CA TYR A 93 -4.16 6.95 -7.83
C TYR A 93 -2.75 7.22 -7.33
N ALA A 94 -2.38 8.49 -7.22
CA ALA A 94 -1.07 8.89 -6.73
C ALA A 94 -1.14 10.24 -6.01
N SER A 95 -0.31 10.43 -5.01
CA SER A 95 -0.11 11.73 -4.36
C SER A 95 0.76 12.61 -5.24
N HIS A 96 0.35 13.84 -5.50
CA HIS A 96 1.12 14.85 -6.19
C HIS A 96 1.48 15.97 -5.23
N ILE A 97 2.73 16.03 -4.81
CA ILE A 97 3.25 16.89 -3.75
C ILE A 97 3.97 18.08 -4.37
N GLN A 98 3.65 19.28 -3.91
CA GLN A 98 4.28 20.52 -4.34
C GLN A 98 5.39 20.91 -3.35
N GLU A 99 6.61 20.52 -3.64
CA GLU A 99 7.76 20.79 -2.78
C GLU A 99 8.19 22.28 -2.80
N GLY A 100 8.81 22.72 -1.69
CA GLY A 100 9.47 24.03 -1.62
C GLY A 100 8.54 25.24 -1.48
N VAL A 101 7.24 25.05 -1.27
CA VAL A 101 6.26 26.14 -1.12
C VAL A 101 5.97 26.43 0.35
N THR A 102 5.61 25.41 1.10
CA THR A 102 5.35 25.46 2.54
C THR A 102 5.92 24.22 3.22
N ASN A 103 5.95 24.24 4.55
CA ASN A 103 6.32 23.07 5.34
C ASN A 103 5.26 22.84 6.45
N PRO A 104 4.47 21.77 6.39
CA PRO A 104 4.48 20.69 5.37
C PRO A 104 4.01 21.19 3.98
N PRO A 105 4.48 20.54 2.88
CA PRO A 105 4.10 20.91 1.54
C PRO A 105 2.65 20.51 1.23
N PRO A 106 1.94 21.25 0.36
CA PRO A 106 0.61 20.83 -0.09
C PRO A 106 0.71 19.60 -1.00
N SER A 107 -0.31 18.75 -0.93
CA SER A 107 -0.42 17.54 -1.73
C SER A 107 -1.87 17.32 -2.15
N ARG A 108 -2.07 16.90 -3.41
CA ARG A 108 -3.36 16.47 -3.96
C ARG A 108 -3.27 14.99 -4.34
N ILE A 109 -4.42 14.31 -4.43
CA ILE A 109 -4.48 12.96 -5.00
C ILE A 109 -4.99 13.07 -6.43
N LEU A 110 -4.23 12.51 -7.36
CA LEU A 110 -4.62 12.37 -8.76
C LEU A 110 -5.23 10.99 -8.99
N LYS A 111 -6.24 10.93 -9.86
CA LYS A 111 -6.74 9.70 -10.47
C LYS A 111 -6.38 9.72 -11.96
N ILE A 112 -5.71 8.69 -12.41
CA ILE A 112 -5.17 8.59 -13.76
C ILE A 112 -5.75 7.35 -14.43
N THR A 113 -6.50 7.55 -15.52
CA THR A 113 -7.12 6.48 -16.32
C THR A 113 -6.60 6.56 -17.74
N GLY A 114 -5.67 5.67 -18.11
CA GLY A 114 -4.92 5.77 -19.35
C GLY A 114 -4.01 7.00 -19.35
N THR A 115 -4.33 8.00 -20.17
CA THR A 115 -3.65 9.30 -20.22
C THR A 115 -4.51 10.45 -19.65
N MET A 116 -5.71 10.15 -19.18
CA MET A 116 -6.60 11.14 -18.57
C MET A 116 -6.29 11.30 -17.09
N GLU A 117 -6.14 12.53 -16.65
CA GLU A 117 -5.91 12.92 -15.26
C GLU A 117 -7.15 13.62 -14.68
N GLU A 118 -7.53 13.24 -13.47
CA GLU A 118 -8.54 13.91 -12.65
C GLU A 118 -7.88 14.32 -11.33
N GLU A 119 -8.05 15.57 -10.89
CA GLU A 119 -7.74 15.96 -9.53
C GLU A 119 -8.80 15.36 -8.59
N PHE A 120 -8.48 14.18 -8.04
CA PHE A 120 -9.46 13.38 -7.28
C PHE A 120 -9.71 13.96 -5.89
N VAL A 121 -8.64 14.36 -5.18
CA VAL A 121 -8.71 15.06 -3.88
C VAL A 121 -7.77 16.27 -3.93
N PRO A 122 -8.28 17.50 -3.96
CA PRO A 122 -7.44 18.71 -4.11
C PRO A 122 -6.46 18.96 -2.98
N MET A 123 -6.81 18.57 -1.75
CA MET A 123 -6.04 18.80 -0.53
C MET A 123 -5.90 17.50 0.26
N GLY A 124 -5.26 16.50 -0.35
CA GLY A 124 -5.04 15.19 0.28
C GLY A 124 -4.09 15.24 1.46
N GLY A 125 -3.02 16.02 1.32
CA GLY A 125 -1.94 16.10 2.30
C GLY A 125 -1.17 14.79 2.47
N THR A 126 -1.27 13.90 1.47
CA THR A 126 -0.76 12.53 1.50
C THR A 126 0.60 12.42 0.82
N ASN A 127 1.38 11.40 1.24
CA ASN A 127 2.53 10.87 0.53
C ASN A 127 2.20 9.44 0.06
N GLY A 128 2.50 8.40 0.80
CA GLY A 128 2.15 7.03 0.49
C GLY A 128 0.64 6.76 0.53
N LEU A 129 0.19 5.90 -0.38
CA LEU A 129 -1.18 5.38 -0.40
C LEU A 129 -1.14 3.85 -0.34
N ALA A 130 -2.12 3.25 0.30
CA ALA A 130 -2.38 1.81 0.26
C ALA A 130 -3.88 1.56 0.06
N VAL A 131 -4.26 0.32 -0.20
CA VAL A 131 -5.67 -0.05 -0.41
C VAL A 131 -6.09 -0.99 0.71
N ASP A 132 -7.19 -0.67 1.38
CA ASP A 132 -7.77 -1.54 2.42
C ASP A 132 -8.58 -2.70 1.82
N ALA A 133 -8.99 -3.65 2.65
CA ALA A 133 -9.78 -4.81 2.22
C ALA A 133 -11.15 -4.44 1.61
N MET A 134 -11.64 -3.22 1.81
CA MET A 134 -12.88 -2.70 1.25
C MET A 134 -12.66 -1.94 -0.07
N GLY A 135 -11.41 -1.80 -0.52
CA GLY A 135 -11.04 -1.06 -1.72
C GLY A 135 -10.95 0.46 -1.54
N ASN A 136 -10.91 0.95 -0.30
CA ASN A 136 -10.68 2.36 -0.03
C ASN A 136 -9.17 2.65 0.00
N ILE A 137 -8.82 3.89 -0.31
CA ILE A 137 -7.46 4.38 -0.11
C ILE A 137 -7.24 4.67 1.38
N VAL A 138 -6.12 4.18 1.90
CA VAL A 138 -5.56 4.62 3.18
C VAL A 138 -4.32 5.45 2.87
N GLY A 139 -4.27 6.68 3.38
CA GLY A 139 -3.17 7.60 3.12
C GLY A 139 -2.27 7.83 4.33
N ALA A 140 -0.97 7.83 4.11
CA ALA A 140 0.01 8.39 5.02
C ALA A 140 0.04 9.92 4.81
N ARG A 141 -0.54 10.67 5.75
CA ARG A 141 -0.78 12.09 5.58
C ARG A 141 0.27 12.91 6.31
N HIS A 142 1.26 13.38 5.57
CA HIS A 142 2.35 14.20 6.12
C HIS A 142 1.84 15.56 6.63
N SER A 143 0.82 16.15 5.99
CA SER A 143 0.34 17.48 6.35
C SER A 143 -0.36 17.52 7.71
N THR A 144 -1.18 16.52 8.03
CA THR A 144 -1.90 16.39 9.30
C THR A 144 -1.16 15.51 10.32
N GLY A 145 -0.20 14.69 9.87
CA GLY A 145 0.55 13.76 10.70
C GLY A 145 -0.32 12.61 11.18
N ASP A 146 -1.05 11.99 10.28
CA ASP A 146 -1.94 10.87 10.60
C ASP A 146 -1.97 9.82 9.48
N ILE A 147 -2.48 8.66 9.81
CA ILE A 147 -2.92 7.63 8.89
C ILE A 147 -4.44 7.71 8.84
N ALA A 148 -5.01 7.80 7.64
CA ALA A 148 -6.44 8.01 7.49
C ALA A 148 -7.02 7.27 6.28
N THR A 149 -8.24 6.76 6.41
CA THR A 149 -9.02 6.17 5.30
C THR A 149 -9.72 7.27 4.51
N LEU A 150 -9.59 7.24 3.20
CA LEU A 150 -10.31 8.09 2.26
C LEU A 150 -11.61 7.41 1.83
N ASN A 151 -12.74 8.02 2.11
CA ASN A 151 -14.00 7.60 1.50
C ASN A 151 -13.99 7.98 0.01
N MET A 152 -14.03 6.98 -0.86
CA MET A 152 -13.88 7.15 -2.32
C MET A 152 -15.03 7.94 -2.97
N THR A 153 -16.20 8.00 -2.32
CA THR A 153 -17.36 8.74 -2.80
C THR A 153 -17.39 10.17 -2.29
N SER A 154 -17.32 10.36 -0.97
CA SER A 154 -17.35 11.70 -0.36
C SER A 154 -16.02 12.45 -0.48
N LYS A 155 -14.93 11.75 -0.79
CA LYS A 155 -13.56 12.28 -0.86
C LYS A 155 -13.08 12.88 0.48
N MET A 156 -13.66 12.42 1.59
CA MET A 156 -13.31 12.85 2.94
C MET A 156 -12.47 11.80 3.64
N PHE A 157 -11.46 12.25 4.38
CA PHE A 157 -10.61 11.40 5.20
C PHE A 157 -11.21 11.18 6.59
N THR A 158 -11.13 9.94 7.08
CA THR A 158 -11.41 9.56 8.46
C THR A 158 -10.12 9.07 9.09
N PRO A 159 -9.60 9.75 10.13
CA PRO A 159 -8.37 9.33 10.79
C PRO A 159 -8.50 7.95 11.44
N ILE A 160 -7.45 7.12 11.27
CA ILE A 160 -7.25 5.83 11.95
C ILE A 160 -6.35 6.03 13.16
N ALA A 161 -5.21 6.72 12.96
CA ALA A 161 -4.24 7.03 14.02
C ALA A 161 -3.51 8.33 13.65
N GLY A 162 -3.33 9.22 14.62
CA GLY A 162 -2.66 10.52 14.40
C GLY A 162 -1.63 10.89 15.47
N MET A 163 -1.43 10.01 16.46
CA MET A 163 -0.55 10.31 17.59
C MET A 163 0.18 9.06 18.07
N TYR A 164 1.40 9.27 18.57
CA TYR A 164 2.08 8.32 19.42
C TYR A 164 2.46 9.02 20.72
N MET A 165 2.06 8.44 21.87
CA MET A 165 2.11 9.09 23.18
C MET A 165 1.31 10.42 23.17
N THR A 166 1.98 11.56 23.31
CA THR A 166 1.34 12.89 23.43
C THR A 166 1.57 13.79 22.21
N ALA A 167 2.25 13.29 21.16
CA ALA A 167 2.59 14.08 19.99
C ALA A 167 2.05 13.45 18.71
N ARG A 168 1.69 14.29 17.73
CA ARG A 168 1.34 13.84 16.38
C ARG A 168 2.55 13.17 15.71
N PHE A 169 2.33 12.38 14.68
CA PHE A 169 3.42 11.86 13.86
C PHE A 169 4.15 13.00 13.14
N ASN A 170 5.42 12.77 12.78
CA ASN A 170 6.25 13.76 12.08
C ASN A 170 5.70 14.07 10.69
N SER A 171 5.89 13.12 9.78
CA SER A 171 5.42 13.18 8.41
C SER A 171 5.24 11.76 7.86
N PRO A 172 4.14 11.06 8.22
CA PRO A 172 3.87 9.72 7.70
C PRO A 172 4.10 9.68 6.19
N ASN A 173 4.95 8.74 5.75
CA ASN A 173 5.47 8.73 4.39
C ASN A 173 4.92 7.55 3.58
N ASP A 174 5.30 6.32 3.87
CA ASP A 174 4.83 5.13 3.16
C ASP A 174 4.19 4.13 4.10
N LEU A 175 3.33 3.23 3.57
CA LEU A 175 2.58 2.31 4.41
C LEU A 175 2.23 1.00 3.68
N ALA A 176 2.10 -0.07 4.47
CA ALA A 176 1.59 -1.36 4.04
C ALA A 176 0.47 -1.83 4.97
N ILE A 177 -0.58 -2.42 4.41
CA ILE A 177 -1.72 -2.96 5.14
C ILE A 177 -1.67 -4.48 5.07
N ARG A 178 -1.69 -5.15 6.23
CA ARG A 178 -1.82 -6.59 6.35
C ARG A 178 -3.28 -7.00 6.27
N ARG A 179 -3.59 -8.17 5.74
CA ARG A 179 -5.00 -8.66 5.59
C ARG A 179 -5.79 -8.71 6.89
N ASP A 180 -5.12 -8.83 8.02
CA ASP A 180 -5.75 -8.78 9.37
C ASP A 180 -6.06 -7.36 9.85
N GLY A 181 -5.75 -6.33 9.05
CA GLY A 181 -5.98 -4.93 9.36
C GLY A 181 -4.86 -4.23 10.12
N ASN A 182 -3.72 -4.91 10.37
CA ASN A 182 -2.53 -4.22 10.86
C ASN A 182 -1.95 -3.31 9.76
N ILE A 183 -1.61 -2.07 10.11
CA ILE A 183 -0.99 -1.07 9.23
C ILE A 183 0.42 -0.80 9.73
N TYR A 184 1.41 -0.94 8.86
CA TYR A 184 2.80 -0.56 9.15
C TYR A 184 3.12 0.67 8.32
N PHE A 185 3.77 1.67 8.91
CA PHE A 185 4.11 2.89 8.21
C PHE A 185 5.41 3.52 8.71
N SER A 186 6.08 4.22 7.82
CA SER A 186 7.28 5.02 8.11
C SER A 186 6.90 6.44 8.49
N ASP A 187 7.63 7.00 9.46
CA ASP A 187 7.44 8.37 9.95
C ASP A 187 8.78 9.12 9.97
N PRO A 188 9.33 9.46 8.80
CA PRO A 188 10.52 10.29 8.68
C PRO A 188 10.25 11.75 9.02
N SER A 189 11.25 12.60 8.83
CA SER A 189 11.14 14.05 9.04
C SER A 189 11.10 14.86 7.75
N PHE A 190 10.99 14.23 6.57
CA PHE A 190 11.17 14.90 5.28
C PHE A 190 10.20 16.07 5.07
N GLN A 191 8.94 15.87 5.40
CA GLN A 191 7.85 16.83 5.19
C GLN A 191 7.20 17.25 6.53
N ALA A 192 7.92 17.04 7.64
CA ALA A 192 7.46 17.43 8.95
C ALA A 192 7.47 18.97 9.08
N PRO A 193 6.57 19.57 9.88
CA PRO A 193 6.66 20.98 10.21
C PRO A 193 8.00 21.29 10.88
N SER A 194 8.40 22.57 10.87
CA SER A 194 9.61 23.01 11.55
C SER A 194 9.55 22.63 13.02
N GLY A 195 10.56 21.89 13.52
CA GLY A 195 10.52 21.23 14.80
C GLY A 195 9.62 20.00 14.76
N PRO A 196 10.12 18.84 14.27
CA PRO A 196 9.33 17.63 14.16
C PRO A 196 8.61 17.29 15.46
N PRO A 197 7.30 16.98 15.43
CA PRO A 197 6.51 16.73 16.65
C PRO A 197 7.01 15.55 17.47
N GLN A 198 7.51 14.50 16.79
CA GLN A 198 8.26 13.42 17.42
C GLN A 198 9.75 13.77 17.43
N ASN A 199 10.43 13.50 18.52
CA ASN A 199 11.86 13.81 18.69
C ASN A 199 12.82 12.91 17.91
N GLN A 200 12.30 11.90 17.24
CA GLN A 200 13.04 10.97 16.38
C GLN A 200 12.12 10.37 15.32
N THR A 201 12.74 9.87 14.26
CA THR A 201 12.04 9.15 13.18
C THR A 201 11.79 7.70 13.59
N ARG A 202 10.70 7.10 13.12
CA ARG A 202 10.30 5.75 13.52
C ARG A 202 9.57 5.01 12.41
N VAL A 203 9.50 3.72 12.58
CA VAL A 203 8.51 2.87 11.93
C VAL A 203 7.47 2.49 12.98
N TYR A 204 6.22 2.61 12.64
CA TYR A 204 5.11 2.32 13.52
C TYR A 204 4.22 1.20 12.99
N ARG A 205 3.47 0.59 13.88
CA ARG A 205 2.35 -0.29 13.61
C ARG A 205 1.09 0.30 14.26
N VAL A 206 -0.01 0.31 13.51
CA VAL A 206 -1.36 0.51 14.04
C VAL A 206 -2.06 -0.84 13.96
N ASN A 207 -2.54 -1.36 15.09
CA ASN A 207 -3.30 -2.61 15.08
C ASN A 207 -4.78 -2.37 14.71
N PRO A 208 -5.59 -3.42 14.44
CA PRO A 208 -7.01 -3.27 14.08
C PRO A 208 -7.88 -2.53 15.12
N ALA A 209 -7.42 -2.45 16.37
CA ALA A 209 -8.08 -1.68 17.42
C ALA A 209 -7.64 -0.20 17.47
N GLY A 210 -6.82 0.25 16.52
CA GLY A 210 -6.31 1.62 16.46
C GLY A 210 -5.15 1.92 17.42
N MET A 211 -4.59 0.91 18.11
CA MET A 211 -3.46 1.10 19.01
C MET A 211 -2.15 1.20 18.23
N VAL A 212 -1.37 2.24 18.53
CA VAL A 212 -0.07 2.52 17.91
C VAL A 212 1.05 1.92 18.75
N SER A 213 1.97 1.22 18.10
CA SER A 213 3.20 0.70 18.69
C SER A 213 4.40 0.99 17.79
N VAL A 214 5.59 1.06 18.37
CA VAL A 214 6.84 1.26 17.63
C VAL A 214 7.31 -0.10 17.11
N VAL A 215 7.62 -0.15 15.81
CA VAL A 215 8.33 -1.25 15.16
C VAL A 215 9.82 -1.04 15.30
N ASP A 216 10.30 0.14 14.91
CA ASP A 216 11.72 0.49 14.99
C ASP A 216 11.89 2.00 15.23
N ALA A 217 12.80 2.36 16.13
CA ALA A 217 13.16 3.74 16.44
C ALA A 217 14.66 4.02 16.18
N THR A 218 15.34 3.10 15.52
CA THR A 218 16.80 3.19 15.28
C THR A 218 17.13 3.59 13.85
N LEU A 219 16.16 3.46 12.93
CA LEU A 219 16.34 3.82 11.53
C LEU A 219 16.29 5.34 11.32
N GLY A 220 17.32 5.85 10.65
CA GLY A 220 17.34 7.25 10.21
C GLY A 220 16.45 7.45 8.99
N ASN A 221 15.39 8.24 9.12
CA ASN A 221 14.44 8.57 8.05
C ASN A 221 13.98 7.33 7.24
N PRO A 222 13.23 6.41 7.88
CA PRO A 222 12.64 5.28 7.17
C PRO A 222 11.70 5.79 6.06
N ASN A 223 11.66 5.07 4.93
CA ASN A 223 10.90 5.47 3.75
C ASN A 223 9.99 4.32 3.30
N GLY A 224 10.25 3.67 2.17
CA GLY A 224 9.40 2.62 1.62
C GLY A 224 9.07 1.50 2.60
N VAL A 225 7.82 1.05 2.58
CA VAL A 225 7.31 -0.03 3.45
C VAL A 225 6.49 -1.02 2.61
N THR A 226 6.79 -2.30 2.70
CA THR A 226 5.98 -3.35 2.05
C THR A 226 6.01 -4.66 2.83
N LEU A 227 5.07 -5.56 2.54
CA LEU A 227 4.97 -6.89 3.14
C LEU A 227 5.35 -7.97 2.12
N SER A 228 5.85 -9.12 2.59
CA SER A 228 5.99 -10.32 1.76
C SER A 228 4.62 -10.88 1.36
N LEU A 229 4.60 -11.77 0.35
CA LEU A 229 3.36 -12.40 -0.14
C LEU A 229 2.58 -13.15 0.96
N ASP A 230 3.29 -13.77 1.88
CA ASP A 230 2.72 -14.50 3.02
C ASP A 230 2.46 -13.58 4.23
N GLU A 231 2.81 -12.29 4.10
CA GLU A 231 2.68 -11.26 5.14
C GLU A 231 3.41 -11.57 6.45
N ASN A 232 4.39 -12.48 6.40
CA ASN A 232 5.21 -12.86 7.56
C ASN A 232 6.54 -12.10 7.62
N THR A 233 6.81 -11.25 6.62
CA THR A 233 7.98 -10.37 6.60
C THR A 233 7.55 -8.96 6.25
N LEU A 234 7.93 -8.00 7.07
CA LEU A 234 7.85 -6.58 6.78
C LEU A 234 9.21 -6.12 6.25
N TYR A 235 9.22 -5.42 5.12
CA TYR A 235 10.39 -4.75 4.57
C TYR A 235 10.26 -3.25 4.79
N VAL A 236 11.36 -2.64 5.24
CA VAL A 236 11.46 -1.18 5.44
C VAL A 236 12.75 -0.69 4.81
N ALA A 237 12.63 0.32 3.95
CA ALA A 237 13.76 0.96 3.34
C ALA A 237 14.18 2.24 4.08
N THR A 238 15.46 2.55 3.96
CA THR A 238 16.04 3.87 4.22
C THR A 238 16.79 4.31 2.95
N SER A 239 17.35 5.49 2.93
CA SER A 239 18.17 5.95 1.79
C SER A 239 19.40 5.08 1.54
N GLY A 240 19.85 4.29 2.50
CA GLY A 240 21.06 3.48 2.41
C GLY A 240 20.83 1.98 2.30
N ASN A 241 19.82 1.45 2.98
CA ASN A 241 19.64 0.01 3.14
C ASN A 241 18.15 -0.36 3.20
N VAL A 242 17.89 -1.66 2.99
CA VAL A 242 16.60 -2.28 3.28
C VAL A 242 16.74 -3.21 4.49
N TYR A 243 15.76 -3.16 5.37
CA TYR A 243 15.66 -4.00 6.56
C TYR A 243 14.42 -4.89 6.45
N ARG A 244 14.52 -6.09 6.99
CA ARG A 244 13.39 -7.02 7.12
C ARG A 244 13.13 -7.35 8.58
N TYR A 245 11.86 -7.56 8.90
CA TYR A 245 11.37 -7.92 10.24
C TYR A 245 10.45 -9.13 10.11
N ALA A 246 10.63 -10.14 10.94
CA ALA A 246 9.63 -11.19 11.06
C ALA A 246 8.33 -10.58 11.62
N VAL A 247 7.20 -10.87 11.00
CA VAL A 247 5.87 -10.46 11.47
C VAL A 247 5.22 -11.66 12.14
N MET A 248 4.82 -11.49 13.38
CA MET A 248 4.16 -12.52 14.19
C MET A 248 2.67 -12.61 13.86
N GLN A 249 2.01 -13.64 14.35
CA GLN A 249 0.59 -13.86 14.08
C GLN A 249 -0.31 -12.70 14.57
N ASP A 250 0.06 -12.06 15.68
CA ASP A 250 -0.66 -10.88 16.21
C ASP A 250 -0.28 -9.56 15.50
N GLY A 251 0.56 -9.62 14.47
CA GLY A 251 1.07 -8.48 13.72
C GLY A 251 2.23 -7.75 14.41
N SER A 252 2.69 -8.17 15.59
CA SER A 252 3.92 -7.63 16.17
C SER A 252 5.15 -8.04 15.35
N THR A 253 6.25 -7.32 15.49
CA THR A 253 7.47 -7.56 14.71
C THR A 253 8.62 -8.00 15.60
N GLY A 254 9.47 -8.88 15.07
CA GLY A 254 10.77 -9.21 15.66
C GLY A 254 11.80 -8.10 15.42
N SER A 255 13.06 -8.39 15.79
CA SER A 255 14.19 -7.49 15.53
C SER A 255 14.47 -7.32 14.04
N SER A 256 15.02 -6.18 13.67
CA SER A 256 15.43 -5.89 12.29
C SER A 256 16.64 -6.73 11.87
N MET A 257 16.65 -7.06 10.58
CA MET A 257 17.79 -7.67 9.91
C MET A 257 18.05 -6.90 8.61
N MET A 258 19.22 -6.30 8.47
CA MET A 258 19.63 -5.62 7.26
C MET A 258 19.80 -6.63 6.10
N MET A 259 19.30 -6.28 4.93
CA MET A 259 19.50 -7.06 3.70
C MET A 259 20.82 -6.64 3.05
N ASN A 260 21.88 -7.41 3.29
CA ASN A 260 23.22 -7.10 2.79
C ASN A 260 23.24 -7.05 1.25
N GLY A 261 23.85 -6.00 0.68
CA GLY A 261 23.99 -5.82 -0.77
C GLY A 261 22.73 -5.33 -1.47
N VAL A 262 21.64 -5.08 -0.73
CA VAL A 262 20.42 -4.47 -1.27
C VAL A 262 20.51 -2.96 -1.04
N PRO A 263 20.41 -2.14 -2.10
CA PRO A 263 20.47 -0.68 -1.95
C PRO A 263 19.26 -0.16 -1.19
N GLY A 264 19.41 1.02 -0.60
CA GLY A 264 18.29 1.74 -0.05
C GLY A 264 17.27 2.14 -1.12
N SER A 265 16.07 2.45 -0.69
CA SER A 265 14.96 2.77 -1.58
C SER A 265 14.13 3.93 -1.05
N ASP A 266 13.49 4.66 -1.96
CA ASP A 266 12.37 5.53 -1.65
C ASP A 266 11.13 4.64 -1.45
N GLY A 267 10.33 4.37 -2.45
CA GLY A 267 9.24 3.40 -2.39
C GLY A 267 9.61 2.02 -2.92
N MET A 268 8.81 1.00 -2.59
CA MET A 268 9.02 -0.37 -3.05
C MET A 268 7.72 -1.15 -3.13
N VAL A 269 7.71 -2.18 -4.01
CA VAL A 269 6.58 -3.11 -4.16
C VAL A 269 7.11 -4.52 -4.40
N ILE A 270 6.24 -5.52 -4.24
CA ILE A 270 6.57 -6.93 -4.43
C ILE A 270 5.75 -7.55 -5.57
N ASP A 271 6.36 -8.48 -6.35
CA ASP A 271 5.63 -9.27 -7.34
C ASP A 271 5.10 -10.59 -6.78
N CYS A 272 4.31 -11.30 -7.58
CA CYS A 272 3.72 -12.59 -7.19
C CYS A 272 4.73 -13.75 -7.06
N GLN A 273 6.00 -13.54 -7.35
CA GLN A 273 7.08 -14.50 -7.07
C GLN A 273 7.84 -14.11 -5.78
N GLY A 274 7.52 -12.96 -5.18
CA GLY A 274 8.18 -12.44 -3.99
C GLY A 274 9.42 -11.61 -4.28
N ASN A 275 9.61 -11.15 -5.51
CA ASN A 275 10.71 -10.25 -5.83
C ASN A 275 10.35 -8.81 -5.45
N LEU A 276 11.32 -8.09 -4.87
CA LEU A 276 11.19 -6.69 -4.48
C LEU A 276 11.65 -5.78 -5.63
N TYR A 277 10.86 -4.76 -5.91
CA TYR A 277 11.16 -3.68 -6.84
C TYR A 277 11.42 -2.41 -6.05
N LEU A 278 12.64 -1.92 -6.08
CA LEU A 278 13.18 -0.88 -5.21
C LEU A 278 13.53 0.35 -6.03
N THR A 279 12.97 1.50 -5.72
CA THR A 279 13.33 2.73 -6.42
C THR A 279 14.69 3.25 -5.94
N ASP A 280 15.63 3.40 -6.86
CA ASP A 280 16.95 3.99 -6.62
C ASP A 280 17.01 5.33 -7.36
N GLY A 281 16.53 6.38 -6.69
CA GLY A 281 16.46 7.72 -7.25
C GLY A 281 17.82 8.30 -7.59
N GLY A 282 18.85 7.93 -6.86
CA GLY A 282 20.23 8.39 -7.10
C GLY A 282 20.81 7.86 -8.39
N GLN A 283 20.51 6.60 -8.73
CA GLN A 283 20.96 5.96 -9.96
C GLN A 283 19.90 5.97 -11.07
N ARG A 284 18.73 6.58 -10.82
CA ARG A 284 17.61 6.67 -11.78
C ARG A 284 17.18 5.33 -12.34
N ARG A 285 16.92 4.39 -11.45
CA ARG A 285 16.55 3.02 -11.82
C ARG A 285 15.59 2.42 -10.79
N VAL A 286 14.93 1.36 -11.18
CA VAL A 286 14.24 0.46 -10.24
C VAL A 286 15.07 -0.82 -10.17
N VAL A 287 15.59 -1.14 -9.00
CA VAL A 287 16.38 -2.35 -8.73
C VAL A 287 15.44 -3.49 -8.41
N VAL A 288 15.68 -4.67 -8.97
CA VAL A 288 14.88 -5.86 -8.72
C VAL A 288 15.73 -6.90 -8.01
N VAL A 289 15.30 -7.32 -6.84
CA VAL A 289 15.98 -8.33 -6.01
C VAL A 289 15.01 -9.43 -5.61
N SER A 290 15.52 -10.64 -5.40
CA SER A 290 14.72 -11.73 -4.85
C SER A 290 14.36 -11.47 -3.37
N SER A 291 13.44 -12.24 -2.83
CA SER A 291 13.09 -12.22 -1.39
C SER A 291 14.29 -12.49 -0.46
N THR A 292 15.36 -13.10 -0.98
CA THR A 292 16.61 -13.34 -0.24
C THR A 292 17.63 -12.21 -0.39
N GLY A 293 17.34 -11.18 -1.22
CA GLY A 293 18.23 -10.04 -1.48
C GLY A 293 19.20 -10.26 -2.65
N MET A 294 19.04 -11.35 -3.43
CA MET A 294 19.86 -11.56 -4.63
C MET A 294 19.43 -10.60 -5.73
N MET A 295 20.40 -9.90 -6.33
CA MET A 295 20.18 -9.02 -7.48
C MET A 295 19.67 -9.84 -8.68
N ILE A 296 18.51 -9.47 -9.22
CA ILE A 296 17.94 -10.02 -10.45
C ILE A 296 18.26 -9.12 -11.63
N GLY A 297 18.16 -7.81 -11.44
CA GLY A 297 18.46 -6.82 -12.47
C GLY A 297 18.01 -5.42 -12.08
N ALA A 298 18.01 -4.52 -13.06
CA ALA A 298 17.55 -3.15 -12.85
C ALA A 298 16.85 -2.62 -14.11
N ILE A 299 15.79 -1.84 -13.90
CA ILE A 299 15.05 -1.12 -14.93
C ILE A 299 15.59 0.31 -14.95
N SER A 300 16.31 0.68 -16.00
CA SER A 300 16.85 2.04 -16.16
C SER A 300 15.74 3.00 -16.58
N MET A 301 15.67 4.17 -15.93
CA MET A 301 14.75 5.26 -16.33
C MET A 301 15.31 6.08 -17.51
N GLY A 302 16.53 5.76 -17.98
CA GLY A 302 17.25 6.57 -18.97
C GLY A 302 17.75 7.88 -18.37
N PHE A 303 18.53 8.61 -19.19
CA PHE A 303 19.07 9.91 -18.78
C PHE A 303 18.18 11.09 -19.21
N GLU A 304 17.16 10.81 -20.01
CA GLU A 304 16.23 11.83 -20.48
C GLU A 304 15.37 12.35 -19.32
N ASN A 305 15.18 13.66 -19.30
CA ASN A 305 14.31 14.37 -18.37
C ASN A 305 14.66 14.31 -16.87
N ASN A 306 15.83 13.85 -16.49
CA ASN A 306 16.23 13.83 -15.07
C ASN A 306 15.26 13.06 -14.14
N ALA A 307 14.56 12.05 -14.67
CA ALA A 307 13.55 11.29 -13.93
C ALA A 307 14.18 10.49 -12.79
N SER A 308 13.93 10.90 -11.56
CA SER A 308 14.38 10.22 -10.35
C SER A 308 13.18 9.46 -9.76
N PRO A 309 13.14 8.11 -9.81
CA PRO A 309 12.01 7.36 -9.31
C PRO A 309 11.83 7.55 -7.81
N THR A 310 10.58 7.69 -7.40
CA THR A 310 10.17 7.84 -6.01
C THR A 310 9.46 6.59 -5.50
N ASN A 311 8.42 6.13 -6.21
CA ASN A 311 7.64 4.99 -5.78
C ASN A 311 7.16 4.14 -6.98
N VAL A 312 6.66 2.95 -6.71
CA VAL A 312 6.23 1.98 -7.71
C VAL A 312 4.94 1.27 -7.30
N ALA A 313 4.11 0.93 -8.29
CA ALA A 313 2.92 0.10 -8.08
C ALA A 313 2.64 -0.79 -9.27
N PHE A 314 2.18 -1.99 -9.02
CA PHE A 314 1.64 -2.85 -10.07
C PHE A 314 0.19 -2.50 -10.40
N GLY A 315 -0.14 -2.50 -11.69
CA GLY A 315 -1.48 -2.27 -12.18
C GLY A 315 -1.73 -2.91 -13.53
N GLY A 316 -2.82 -2.50 -14.20
CA GLY A 316 -3.34 -3.17 -15.37
C GLY A 316 -4.27 -4.34 -15.01
N THR A 317 -4.98 -4.87 -15.99
CA THR A 317 -5.94 -5.96 -15.79
C THR A 317 -5.29 -7.26 -15.35
N ASP A 318 -4.07 -7.52 -15.81
CA ASP A 318 -3.24 -8.67 -15.47
C ASP A 318 -2.18 -8.38 -14.39
N ARG A 319 -2.16 -7.15 -13.86
CA ARG A 319 -1.19 -6.64 -12.88
C ARG A 319 0.29 -6.80 -13.29
N LYS A 320 0.58 -6.88 -14.57
CA LYS A 320 1.96 -6.97 -15.06
C LYS A 320 2.58 -5.62 -15.37
N ARG A 321 1.80 -4.55 -15.38
CA ARG A 321 2.32 -3.19 -15.60
C ARG A 321 2.83 -2.62 -14.31
N LEU A 322 4.14 -2.34 -14.24
CA LEU A 322 4.77 -1.59 -13.18
C LEU A 322 4.70 -0.10 -13.52
N PHE A 323 3.93 0.66 -12.76
CA PHE A 323 3.94 2.11 -12.78
C PHE A 323 5.07 2.63 -11.90
N ILE A 324 5.73 3.71 -12.34
CA ILE A 324 6.87 4.32 -11.66
C ILE A 324 6.60 5.81 -11.57
N THR A 325 6.57 6.34 -10.37
CA THR A 325 6.45 7.78 -10.09
C THR A 325 7.83 8.41 -9.94
N THR A 326 7.93 9.71 -10.22
CA THR A 326 9.23 10.42 -10.15
C THR A 326 9.12 11.78 -9.50
N ARG A 327 10.27 12.29 -9.03
CA ARG A 327 10.45 13.64 -8.48
C ARG A 327 11.22 14.56 -9.41
N GLN A 328 11.28 15.86 -9.06
CA GLN A 328 12.02 16.96 -9.70
C GLN A 328 11.52 17.39 -11.10
N ASN A 329 10.87 16.57 -11.81
CA ASN A 329 10.00 16.82 -12.95
C ASN A 329 8.94 15.73 -12.85
N ALA A 330 8.02 15.88 -11.91
CA ALA A 330 7.03 14.87 -11.62
C ALA A 330 6.54 14.20 -12.91
N GLY A 331 6.63 12.91 -12.96
CA GLY A 331 6.27 12.13 -14.13
C GLY A 331 5.76 10.76 -13.71
N LEU A 332 4.87 10.25 -14.54
CA LEU A 332 4.40 8.88 -14.46
C LEU A 332 5.00 8.10 -15.62
N TYR A 333 5.61 6.97 -15.29
CA TYR A 333 6.18 6.05 -16.26
C TYR A 333 5.63 4.65 -16.03
N TYR A 334 5.76 3.78 -17.01
CA TYR A 334 5.44 2.36 -16.85
C TYR A 334 6.32 1.46 -17.70
N ILE A 335 6.37 0.20 -17.30
CA ILE A 335 6.94 -0.91 -18.04
C ILE A 335 6.07 -2.14 -17.83
N ASP A 336 5.87 -2.94 -18.87
CA ASP A 336 5.17 -4.22 -18.75
C ASP A 336 6.19 -5.33 -18.43
N LEU A 337 5.91 -6.11 -17.39
CA LEU A 337 6.79 -7.12 -16.82
C LEU A 337 6.26 -8.55 -17.12
N ASN A 338 7.11 -9.55 -16.94
CA ASN A 338 6.72 -10.94 -17.15
C ASN A 338 5.85 -11.49 -16.00
N HIS A 339 6.12 -11.04 -14.77
CA HIS A 339 5.39 -11.45 -13.57
C HIS A 339 4.41 -10.39 -13.11
N PRO A 340 3.21 -10.77 -12.66
CA PRO A 340 2.28 -9.82 -12.06
C PRO A 340 2.71 -9.43 -10.66
N GLY A 341 2.29 -8.23 -10.23
CA GLY A 341 2.46 -7.78 -8.87
C GLY A 341 1.50 -8.41 -7.88
N MET A 342 1.89 -8.40 -6.61
CA MET A 342 1.03 -8.80 -5.49
C MET A 342 -0.28 -8.01 -5.52
N PRO A 343 -1.45 -8.62 -5.29
CA PRO A 343 -2.70 -7.89 -5.06
C PRO A 343 -2.63 -7.10 -3.74
N TYR A 344 -3.33 -5.96 -3.70
CA TYR A 344 -3.52 -5.18 -2.47
C TYR A 344 -4.47 -5.88 -1.53
#